data_9a39d82189eacf97b4cdc4500ed85159
#
_entry.id   9a39d82189eacf97b4cdc4500ed85159
#
_cell.length_a   1.000
_cell.length_b   1.000
_cell.length_c   1.000
_cell.angle_alpha   90.00
_cell.angle_beta   90.00
_cell.angle_gamma   90.00
#
_symmetry.space_group_name_H-M   'P 1'
#
loop_
_entity.id
_entity.type
_entity.pdbx_description
1 polymer ?
#
loop_
_entity_poly.entity_id
_entity_poly.type
_entity_poly.pdbx_seq_one_letter_code
_entity_poly.pdbx_strand_id
1 'polypeptide(L)'
;MDFSPFDILCCPPPLFHCFGLVLGMLAVVTHGSKIIFPGETFDPKAVLHAISDEKCTALHGVPTMFEAILGVPKPEGFDCSNLRTGIIAGAPVPRPLMKRLFGELNMTEYTSSYGTAWNAMFHVFMLTVVRPHRSFTNLLQRRHYRLH
;
A
#
# COMPACT_ATOMS: atom_id res chain seq x y z
N MET A 1 3.12 -6.81 5.13
CA MET A 1 2.70 -5.48 5.64
C MET A 1 2.54 -5.45 7.16
N ASP A 2 2.24 -6.56 7.77
CA ASP A 2 2.05 -6.70 9.23
C ASP A 2 1.09 -5.63 9.80
N PHE A 3 -0.11 -5.56 9.25
CA PHE A 3 -1.14 -4.63 9.71
C PHE A 3 -1.59 -4.94 11.13
N SER A 4 -1.82 -3.90 11.89
CA SER A 4 -2.33 -3.90 13.26
C SER A 4 -3.56 -2.99 13.37
N PRO A 5 -4.33 -3.06 14.46
CA PRO A 5 -5.46 -2.14 14.69
C PRO A 5 -5.07 -0.65 14.73
N PHE A 6 -3.79 -0.35 14.89
CA PHE A 6 -3.26 1.03 14.92
C PHE A 6 -2.87 1.55 13.54
N ASP A 7 -2.91 0.72 12.52
CA ASP A 7 -2.54 1.14 11.17
C ASP A 7 -3.68 1.88 10.47
N ILE A 8 -3.31 2.87 9.66
CA ILE A 8 -4.21 3.69 8.86
C ILE A 8 -3.76 3.59 7.40
N LEU A 9 -4.58 2.93 6.59
CA LEU A 9 -4.31 2.73 5.17
C LEU A 9 -4.94 3.84 4.34
N CYS A 10 -4.13 4.59 3.59
CA CYS A 10 -4.60 5.38 2.46
C CYS A 10 -4.72 4.46 1.23
N CYS A 11 -5.92 4.35 0.66
CA CYS A 11 -6.24 3.43 -0.42
C CYS A 11 -6.83 4.16 -1.65
N PRO A 12 -6.00 4.77 -2.51
CA PRO A 12 -6.45 5.35 -3.77
C PRO A 12 -6.99 4.34 -4.80
N PRO A 13 -6.55 3.05 -4.84
CA PRO A 13 -7.11 2.07 -5.76
C PRO A 13 -8.62 1.88 -5.55
N PRO A 14 -9.42 1.79 -6.64
CA PRO A 14 -10.87 1.73 -6.54
C PRO A 14 -11.37 0.39 -6.01
N LEU A 15 -12.53 0.42 -5.30
CA LEU A 15 -13.15 -0.77 -4.71
C LEU A 15 -13.75 -1.75 -5.75
N PHE A 16 -13.99 -1.32 -6.97
CA PHE A 16 -14.43 -2.23 -8.04
C PHE A 16 -13.27 -3.09 -8.60
N HIS A 17 -12.04 -2.83 -8.15
CA HIS A 17 -10.85 -3.62 -8.48
C HIS A 17 -10.38 -4.42 -7.27
N CYS A 18 -9.90 -5.65 -7.50
CA CYS A 18 -9.41 -6.53 -6.42
C CYS A 18 -8.33 -5.89 -5.56
N PHE A 19 -7.53 -4.97 -6.10
CA PHE A 19 -6.52 -4.25 -5.34
C PHE A 19 -7.15 -3.40 -4.24
N GLY A 20 -8.13 -2.55 -4.56
CA GLY A 20 -8.82 -1.74 -3.55
C GLY A 20 -9.71 -2.55 -2.63
N LEU A 21 -10.49 -3.51 -3.17
CA LEU A 21 -11.42 -4.30 -2.38
C LEU A 21 -10.70 -5.32 -1.49
N VAL A 22 -9.87 -6.19 -2.09
CA VAL A 22 -9.31 -7.35 -1.38
C VAL A 22 -8.06 -6.96 -0.59
N LEU A 23 -7.07 -6.34 -1.26
CA LEU A 23 -5.81 -5.96 -0.62
C LEU A 23 -5.94 -4.68 0.22
N GLY A 24 -6.94 -3.83 -0.05
CA GLY A 24 -7.26 -2.65 0.74
C GLY A 24 -8.33 -2.95 1.79
N MET A 25 -9.61 -2.83 1.42
CA MET A 25 -10.73 -2.85 2.36
C MET A 25 -10.81 -4.14 3.20
N LEU A 26 -10.76 -5.33 2.57
CA LEU A 26 -10.87 -6.59 3.32
C LEU A 26 -9.66 -6.82 4.22
N ALA A 27 -8.46 -6.44 3.77
CA ALA A 27 -7.27 -6.54 4.61
C ALA A 27 -7.38 -5.66 5.87
N VAL A 28 -7.87 -4.44 5.73
CA VAL A 28 -8.10 -3.52 6.86
C VAL A 28 -9.16 -4.06 7.82
N VAL A 29 -10.30 -4.54 7.30
CA VAL A 29 -11.39 -5.09 8.13
C VAL A 29 -10.92 -6.30 8.94
N THR A 30 -10.15 -7.21 8.31
CA THR A 30 -9.64 -8.41 8.98
C THR A 30 -8.60 -8.14 10.07
N HIS A 31 -7.92 -6.99 10.01
CA HIS A 31 -6.91 -6.59 11.00
C HIS A 31 -7.40 -5.52 11.98
N GLY A 32 -8.66 -5.05 11.83
CA GLY A 32 -9.23 -4.01 12.68
C GLY A 32 -8.58 -2.63 12.49
N SER A 33 -7.92 -2.40 11.34
CA SER A 33 -7.23 -1.16 11.00
C SER A 33 -8.23 -0.11 10.48
N LYS A 34 -7.78 1.14 10.27
CA LYS A 34 -8.54 2.22 9.62
C LYS A 34 -8.19 2.29 8.13
N ILE A 35 -9.20 2.58 7.27
CA ILE A 35 -8.99 2.87 5.86
C ILE A 35 -9.47 4.28 5.52
N ILE A 36 -8.69 4.97 4.68
CA ILE A 36 -8.98 6.29 4.15
C ILE A 36 -9.06 6.19 2.63
N PHE A 37 -10.16 6.65 2.07
CA PHE A 37 -10.33 6.86 0.63
C PHE A 37 -10.13 8.35 0.36
N PRO A 38 -9.03 8.76 -0.33
CA PRO A 38 -8.68 10.17 -0.48
C PRO A 38 -9.62 10.95 -1.40
N GLY A 39 -10.45 10.27 -2.17
CA GLY A 39 -11.44 10.89 -3.07
C GLY A 39 -12.24 9.85 -3.84
N GLU A 40 -13.25 10.27 -4.58
CA GLU A 40 -14.06 9.40 -5.46
C GLU A 40 -13.23 8.89 -6.65
N THR A 41 -12.30 9.69 -7.11
CA THR A 41 -11.34 9.36 -8.17
C THR A 41 -9.92 9.62 -7.69
N PHE A 42 -8.94 9.04 -8.38
CA PHE A 42 -7.54 9.26 -8.04
C PHE A 42 -7.13 10.73 -8.30
N ASP A 43 -6.77 11.41 -7.23
CA ASP A 43 -6.13 12.73 -7.26
C ASP A 43 -4.86 12.69 -6.38
N PRO A 44 -3.67 12.93 -6.97
CA PRO A 44 -2.42 12.87 -6.22
C PRO A 44 -2.31 13.92 -5.11
N LYS A 45 -2.95 15.08 -5.24
CA LYS A 45 -2.97 16.12 -4.20
C LYS A 45 -3.83 15.68 -3.02
N ALA A 46 -5.02 15.13 -3.29
CA ALA A 46 -5.89 14.59 -2.25
C ALA A 46 -5.22 13.45 -1.48
N VAL A 47 -4.42 12.61 -2.16
CA VAL A 47 -3.63 11.57 -1.50
C VAL A 47 -2.59 12.16 -0.54
N LEU A 48 -1.85 13.20 -0.95
CA LEU A 48 -0.88 13.86 -0.07
C LEU A 48 -1.55 14.49 1.16
N HIS A 49 -2.69 15.15 0.99
CA HIS A 49 -3.46 15.68 2.12
C HIS A 49 -3.92 14.55 3.05
N ALA A 50 -4.51 13.48 2.51
CA ALA A 50 -4.95 12.35 3.31
C ALA A 50 -3.81 11.69 4.11
N ILE A 51 -2.60 11.59 3.53
CA ILE A 51 -1.43 11.05 4.24
C ILE A 51 -1.09 11.91 5.44
N SER A 52 -1.02 13.22 5.26
CA SER A 52 -0.61 14.18 6.28
C SER A 52 -1.67 14.35 7.38
N ASP A 53 -2.91 14.62 6.97
CA ASP A 53 -4.01 14.99 7.86
C ASP A 53 -4.49 13.81 8.71
N GLU A 54 -4.58 12.62 8.10
CA GLU A 54 -5.02 11.39 8.75
C GLU A 54 -3.85 10.59 9.35
N LYS A 55 -2.61 11.07 9.21
CA LYS A 55 -1.39 10.40 9.70
C LYS A 55 -1.28 8.95 9.23
N CYS A 56 -1.51 8.73 7.94
CA CYS A 56 -1.53 7.39 7.36
C CYS A 56 -0.21 6.65 7.60
N THR A 57 -0.30 5.37 7.97
CA THR A 57 0.86 4.49 8.18
C THR A 57 1.17 3.63 6.95
N ALA A 58 0.18 3.48 6.05
CA ALA A 58 0.29 2.68 4.84
C ALA A 58 -0.34 3.38 3.63
N LEU A 59 0.23 3.12 2.45
CA LEU A 59 -0.27 3.64 1.17
C LEU A 59 -0.26 2.53 0.12
N HIS A 60 -1.40 2.30 -0.53
CA HIS A 60 -1.53 1.38 -1.66
C HIS A 60 -1.57 2.14 -2.98
N GLY A 61 -0.99 1.57 -4.02
CA GLY A 61 -1.07 2.15 -5.35
C GLY A 61 -0.36 1.35 -6.42
N VAL A 62 -0.63 1.70 -7.67
CA VAL A 62 0.15 1.24 -8.82
C VAL A 62 1.33 2.19 -9.06
N PRO A 63 2.41 1.76 -9.76
CA PRO A 63 3.60 2.60 -9.98
C PRO A 63 3.28 3.98 -10.54
N THR A 64 2.35 4.09 -11.51
CA THR A 64 1.94 5.37 -12.11
C THR A 64 1.24 6.31 -11.12
N MET A 65 0.49 5.77 -10.14
CA MET A 65 -0.09 6.59 -9.06
C MET A 65 1.01 7.17 -8.18
N PHE A 66 2.00 6.36 -7.80
CA PHE A 66 3.14 6.84 -7.01
C PHE A 66 3.96 7.88 -7.75
N GLU A 67 4.21 7.70 -9.06
CA GLU A 67 4.89 8.71 -9.87
C GLU A 67 4.12 10.03 -9.91
N ALA A 68 2.79 9.98 -10.05
CA ALA A 68 1.94 11.17 -10.02
C ALA A 68 1.97 11.86 -8.64
N ILE A 69 1.89 11.10 -7.54
CA ILE A 69 1.98 11.63 -6.16
C ILE A 69 3.33 12.32 -5.93
N LEU A 70 4.43 11.72 -6.39
CA LEU A 70 5.77 12.28 -6.27
C LEU A 70 6.02 13.44 -7.26
N GLY A 71 5.20 13.57 -8.30
CA GLY A 71 5.29 14.61 -9.33
C GLY A 71 4.59 15.92 -8.96
N VAL A 72 3.72 15.94 -7.95
CA VAL A 72 3.04 17.16 -7.52
C VAL A 72 3.74 17.81 -6.33
N PRO A 73 3.65 19.15 -6.19
CA PRO A 73 4.18 19.85 -5.03
C PRO A 73 3.53 19.33 -3.74
N LYS A 74 4.36 19.11 -2.73
CA LYS A 74 3.87 18.75 -1.39
C LYS A 74 3.14 19.95 -0.78
N PRO A 75 2.00 19.71 -0.08
CA PRO A 75 1.30 20.77 0.66
C PRO A 75 2.20 21.43 1.70
N GLU A 76 1.88 22.67 2.08
CA GLU A 76 2.56 23.34 3.18
C GLU A 76 2.34 22.55 4.48
N GLY A 77 3.42 22.31 5.22
CA GLY A 77 3.38 21.50 6.45
C GLY A 77 3.18 20.00 6.22
N PHE A 78 3.38 19.48 5.00
CA PHE A 78 3.24 18.06 4.70
C PHE A 78 4.08 17.18 5.62
N ASP A 79 3.42 16.23 6.29
CA ASP A 79 4.05 15.25 7.16
C ASP A 79 3.70 13.82 6.75
N CYS A 80 4.71 13.04 6.42
CA CYS A 80 4.59 11.60 6.13
C CYS A 80 5.44 10.75 7.08
N SER A 81 5.79 11.25 8.25
CA SER A 81 6.66 10.55 9.22
C SER A 81 6.08 9.22 9.71
N ASN A 82 4.75 9.09 9.73
CA ASN A 82 4.07 7.85 10.13
C ASN A 82 3.99 6.81 8.99
N LEU A 83 4.18 7.24 7.74
CA LEU A 83 4.09 6.34 6.60
C LEU A 83 5.29 5.39 6.58
N ARG A 84 5.05 4.09 6.63
CA ARG A 84 6.10 3.07 6.70
C ARG A 84 5.95 1.98 5.65
N THR A 85 4.72 1.62 5.29
CA THR A 85 4.43 0.42 4.50
C THR A 85 3.38 0.66 3.42
N GLY A 86 3.11 -0.38 2.65
CA GLY A 86 2.07 -0.39 1.62
C GLY A 86 2.31 -1.47 0.58
N ILE A 87 1.40 -1.54 -0.39
CA ILE A 87 1.54 -2.42 -1.55
C ILE A 87 1.72 -1.58 -2.82
N ILE A 88 2.70 -1.97 -3.62
CA ILE A 88 2.90 -1.50 -4.98
C ILE A 88 2.68 -2.68 -5.91
N ALA A 89 1.65 -2.65 -6.74
CA ALA A 89 1.28 -3.75 -7.61
C ALA A 89 0.66 -3.28 -8.94
N GLY A 90 0.37 -4.22 -9.83
CA GLY A 90 -0.28 -3.96 -11.11
C GLY A 90 0.67 -3.66 -12.28
N ALA A 91 1.93 -3.38 -12.01
CA ALA A 91 2.99 -3.22 -13.01
C ALA A 91 4.37 -3.44 -12.37
N PRO A 92 5.43 -3.68 -13.16
CA PRO A 92 6.80 -3.70 -12.65
C PRO A 92 7.16 -2.37 -11.98
N VAL A 93 7.83 -2.44 -10.82
CA VAL A 93 8.23 -1.24 -10.06
C VAL A 93 9.66 -0.85 -10.45
N PRO A 94 9.87 0.31 -11.08
CA PRO A 94 11.22 0.76 -11.46
C PRO A 94 12.08 1.05 -10.22
N ARG A 95 13.37 0.67 -10.27
CA ARG A 95 14.32 0.96 -9.17
C ARG A 95 14.40 2.47 -8.78
N PRO A 96 14.38 3.43 -9.73
CA PRO A 96 14.36 4.84 -9.37
C PRO A 96 13.14 5.23 -8.53
N LEU A 97 11.95 4.69 -8.88
CA LEU A 97 10.73 4.95 -8.12
C LEU A 97 10.86 4.41 -6.69
N MET A 98 11.41 3.21 -6.50
CA MET A 98 11.65 2.63 -5.18
C MET A 98 12.49 3.54 -4.29
N LYS A 99 13.60 4.11 -4.84
CA LYS A 99 14.46 5.04 -4.11
C LYS A 99 13.74 6.32 -3.70
N ARG A 100 12.88 6.84 -4.59
CA ARG A 100 12.07 8.03 -4.31
C ARG A 100 11.04 7.78 -3.22
N LEU A 101 10.35 6.65 -3.25
CA LEU A 101 9.37 6.27 -2.21
C LEU A 101 10.01 6.17 -0.83
N PHE A 102 11.21 5.58 -0.78
CA PHE A 102 11.97 5.53 0.46
C PHE A 102 12.40 6.91 0.95
N GLY A 103 12.97 7.73 0.08
CA GLY A 103 13.54 9.04 0.45
C GLY A 103 12.51 10.17 0.62
N GLU A 104 11.42 10.14 -0.14
CA GLU A 104 10.45 11.24 -0.18
C GLU A 104 9.16 10.98 0.59
N LEU A 105 8.76 9.70 0.77
CA LEU A 105 7.53 9.30 1.45
C LEU A 105 7.77 8.40 2.67
N ASN A 106 9.02 8.19 3.08
CA ASN A 106 9.37 7.36 4.24
C ASN A 106 8.84 5.91 4.17
N MET A 107 8.54 5.39 2.98
CA MET A 107 8.03 4.02 2.81
C MET A 107 9.18 3.01 2.89
N THR A 108 9.56 2.63 4.10
CA THR A 108 10.73 1.77 4.36
C THR A 108 10.44 0.28 4.21
N GLU A 109 9.17 -0.13 4.33
CA GLU A 109 8.73 -1.52 4.40
C GLU A 109 7.62 -1.83 3.38
N TYR A 110 7.73 -1.34 2.15
CA TYR A 110 6.70 -1.63 1.16
C TYR A 110 6.82 -3.04 0.57
N THR A 111 5.69 -3.61 0.16
CA THR A 111 5.59 -4.91 -0.50
C THR A 111 5.31 -4.71 -1.99
N SER A 112 6.16 -5.27 -2.86
CA SER A 112 5.83 -5.39 -4.27
C SER A 112 5.08 -6.70 -4.50
N SER A 113 3.86 -6.61 -5.04
CA SER A 113 3.01 -7.77 -5.30
C SER A 113 2.82 -7.98 -6.79
N TYR A 114 2.91 -9.25 -7.21
CA TYR A 114 2.61 -9.72 -8.55
C TYR A 114 1.54 -10.80 -8.49
N GLY A 115 0.57 -10.75 -9.40
CA GLY A 115 -0.46 -11.77 -9.51
C GLY A 115 -1.64 -11.32 -10.36
N THR A 116 -2.57 -12.26 -10.57
CA THR A 116 -3.86 -11.99 -11.20
C THR A 116 -4.93 -11.75 -10.14
N ALA A 117 -6.07 -11.17 -10.54
CA ALA A 117 -7.21 -10.95 -9.65
C ALA A 117 -7.66 -12.24 -8.93
N TRP A 118 -7.63 -13.38 -9.61
CA TRP A 118 -7.95 -14.70 -9.04
C TRP A 118 -6.98 -15.10 -7.93
N ASN A 119 -5.70 -14.90 -8.12
CA ASN A 119 -4.69 -15.23 -7.12
C ASN A 119 -4.81 -14.32 -5.90
N ALA A 120 -5.11 -13.03 -6.08
CA ALA A 120 -5.33 -12.10 -4.97
C ALA A 120 -6.54 -12.52 -4.12
N MET A 121 -7.68 -12.84 -4.75
CA MET A 121 -8.87 -13.31 -4.04
C MET A 121 -8.63 -14.63 -3.31
N PHE A 122 -7.99 -15.60 -3.96
CA PHE A 122 -7.74 -16.91 -3.39
C PHE A 122 -6.76 -16.85 -2.20
N HIS A 123 -5.70 -16.05 -2.30
CA HIS A 123 -4.73 -15.90 -1.22
C HIS A 123 -5.31 -15.18 -0.01
N VAL A 124 -6.09 -14.13 -0.19
CA VAL A 124 -6.72 -13.43 0.94
C VAL A 124 -7.78 -14.33 1.59
N PHE A 125 -8.57 -15.07 0.81
CA PHE A 125 -9.53 -16.03 1.34
C PHE A 125 -8.83 -17.13 2.15
N MET A 126 -7.73 -17.69 1.65
CA MET A 126 -6.95 -18.71 2.38
C MET A 126 -6.24 -18.14 3.62
N LEU A 127 -5.76 -16.90 3.58
CA LEU A 127 -5.15 -16.25 4.74
C LEU A 127 -6.17 -15.95 5.84
N THR A 128 -7.39 -15.56 5.46
CA THR A 128 -8.46 -15.25 6.42
C THR A 128 -9.05 -16.52 7.05
N VAL A 129 -9.16 -17.61 6.28
CA VAL A 129 -9.79 -18.86 6.73
C VAL A 129 -8.82 -19.81 7.42
N VAL A 130 -7.54 -19.80 7.05
CA VAL A 130 -6.58 -20.85 7.44
C VAL A 130 -5.60 -20.45 8.54
N ARG A 131 -5.32 -19.15 8.78
CA ARG A 131 -4.43 -18.73 9.89
C ARG A 131 -4.68 -17.32 10.41
N PRO A 132 -5.11 -17.17 11.66
CA PRO A 132 -5.11 -15.87 12.35
C PRO A 132 -3.77 -15.49 13.00
N HIS A 133 -2.63 -16.05 12.64
CA HIS A 133 -1.34 -15.63 13.23
C HIS A 133 -0.10 -16.02 12.43
N ARG A 134 0.70 -14.99 12.10
CA ARG A 134 2.13 -14.99 11.73
C ARG A 134 2.56 -15.54 10.36
N SER A 135 3.21 -14.65 9.60
CA SER A 135 4.31 -14.99 8.68
C SER A 135 3.96 -15.55 7.31
N PHE A 136 3.33 -14.74 6.45
CA PHE A 136 3.34 -15.01 5.00
C PHE A 136 4.32 -14.11 4.22
N THR A 137 4.75 -13.01 4.79
CA THR A 137 5.75 -12.09 4.23
C THR A 137 7.09 -12.77 3.91
N ASN A 138 7.44 -13.82 4.65
CA ASN A 138 8.72 -14.53 4.47
C ASN A 138 8.77 -15.51 3.28
N LEU A 139 7.64 -15.92 2.71
CA LEU A 139 7.63 -16.89 1.59
C LEU A 139 7.73 -16.21 0.21
N LEU A 140 7.19 -15.02 0.05
CA LEU A 140 7.28 -14.25 -1.19
C LEU A 140 8.59 -13.45 -1.29
N GLN A 141 9.14 -12.99 -0.16
CA GLN A 141 10.43 -12.28 -0.14
C GLN A 141 11.66 -13.19 -0.35
N ARG A 142 11.56 -14.49 -0.13
CA ARG A 142 12.73 -15.39 -0.27
C ARG A 142 13.08 -15.75 -1.71
N ARG A 143 12.32 -15.37 -2.73
CA ARG A 143 12.61 -15.81 -4.11
C ARG A 143 13.18 -14.78 -5.06
N HIS A 144 13.21 -13.51 -4.78
CA HIS A 144 13.88 -12.56 -5.71
C HIS A 144 14.30 -11.29 -4.97
N TYR A 145 15.52 -11.08 -4.90
CA TYR A 145 16.38 -9.91 -4.68
C TYR A 145 17.43 -10.14 -3.57
N ARG A 146 18.44 -10.93 -3.88
CA ARG A 146 19.78 -10.63 -3.36
C ARG A 146 20.30 -9.46 -4.19
N LEU A 147 20.45 -8.32 -3.55
CA LEU A 147 21.21 -7.21 -4.09
C LEU A 147 22.70 -7.59 -3.97
N HIS A 148 23.36 -7.75 -5.11
CA HIS A 148 24.80 -7.55 -5.23
C HIS A 148 25.02 -6.15 -5.76
#